data_bd36d5eda6c293d03b78e9afafa4b237
#
_entry.id   bd36d5eda6c293d03b78e9afafa4b237
#
_cell.length_a   1.000
_cell.length_b   1.000
_cell.length_c   1.000
_cell.angle_alpha   90.00
_cell.angle_beta   90.00
_cell.angle_gamma   90.00
#
_symmetry.space_group_name_H-M   'P 1'
#
loop_
_entity.id
_entity.type
_entity.pdbx_description
1 polymer ?
#
loop_
_entity_poly.entity_id
_entity_poly.type
_entity_poly.pdbx_seq_one_letter_code
_entity_poly.pdbx_strand_id
1 'polypeptide(L)'
;IWRMQQSGYSYTAQFTCESKLKELYATICRTSDHNPPMGVVQRVNRVWFSHAGVTEDYALRLVGKNKHKDGTSWAEDEDAIFNFTNDDNIHSLWEEDSPVWTRPQDTWKTTEMYKDNKIMQVVGHTPMKKITFVDNLLSTDVFSTYQDGTPFGECRFAIVDTEKQSWEYANEL
;
A
#
# COMPACT_ATOMS: atom_id res chain seq x y z
N ILE A 1 9.45 -7.50 -23.89
CA ILE A 1 9.31 -8.74 -23.09
C ILE A 1 10.28 -8.64 -21.93
N TRP A 2 9.81 -8.15 -20.80
CA TRP A 2 10.59 -8.10 -19.57
C TRP A 2 10.71 -9.52 -19.02
N ARG A 3 11.88 -10.11 -19.11
CA ARG A 3 12.20 -11.30 -18.32
C ARG A 3 12.39 -10.83 -16.87
N MET A 4 11.31 -10.74 -16.12
CA MET A 4 11.40 -10.70 -14.68
C MET A 4 11.82 -12.08 -14.18
N GLN A 5 13.12 -12.32 -14.13
CA GLN A 5 13.67 -13.35 -13.26
C GLN A 5 13.67 -12.78 -11.83
N GLN A 6 12.52 -12.63 -11.28
CA GLN A 6 12.41 -12.43 -9.85
C GLN A 6 12.17 -13.79 -9.19
N SER A 7 12.88 -14.00 -8.12
CA SER A 7 12.89 -15.20 -7.29
C SER A 7 11.49 -15.77 -7.08
N GLY A 8 11.28 -17.00 -7.49
CA GLY A 8 10.08 -17.77 -7.17
C GLY A 8 8.90 -17.63 -8.12
N TYR A 9 8.97 -16.84 -9.20
CA TYR A 9 7.91 -16.79 -10.18
C TYR A 9 7.79 -18.11 -10.95
N SER A 10 6.61 -18.69 -10.94
CA SER A 10 6.25 -19.82 -11.82
C SER A 10 4.82 -19.64 -12.35
N TYR A 11 4.57 -20.09 -13.58
CA TYR A 11 3.21 -20.08 -14.15
C TYR A 11 2.21 -20.86 -13.29
N THR A 12 2.64 -21.97 -12.70
CA THR A 12 1.79 -22.76 -11.81
C THR A 12 1.43 -21.99 -10.54
N ALA A 13 2.40 -21.29 -9.93
CA ALA A 13 2.14 -20.46 -8.78
C ALA A 13 1.21 -19.31 -9.12
N GLN A 14 1.42 -18.61 -10.24
CA GLN A 14 0.54 -17.54 -10.70
C GLN A 14 -0.89 -18.05 -10.88
N PHE A 15 -1.08 -19.14 -11.64
CA PHE A 15 -2.42 -19.70 -11.89
C PHE A 15 -3.13 -20.09 -10.59
N THR A 16 -2.39 -20.73 -9.67
CA THR A 16 -2.93 -21.11 -8.36
C THR A 16 -3.32 -19.89 -7.54
N CYS A 17 -2.46 -18.86 -7.49
CA CYS A 17 -2.75 -17.62 -6.79
C CYS A 17 -3.97 -16.91 -7.38
N GLU A 18 -4.04 -16.77 -8.71
CA GLU A 18 -5.18 -16.13 -9.37
C GLU A 18 -6.50 -16.87 -9.10
N SER A 19 -6.46 -18.20 -9.13
CA SER A 19 -7.64 -19.02 -8.84
C SER A 19 -8.11 -18.82 -7.39
N LYS A 20 -7.17 -18.85 -6.44
CA LYS A 20 -7.48 -18.66 -5.01
C LYS A 20 -7.92 -17.23 -4.70
N LEU A 21 -7.33 -16.24 -5.34
CA LEU A 21 -7.75 -14.85 -5.18
C LEU A 21 -9.16 -14.62 -5.73
N LYS A 22 -9.51 -15.21 -6.87
CA LYS A 22 -10.88 -15.15 -7.42
C LYS A 22 -11.90 -15.82 -6.50
N GLU A 23 -11.56 -16.97 -5.93
CA GLU A 23 -12.40 -17.67 -4.95
C GLU A 23 -12.60 -16.83 -3.69
N LEU A 24 -11.52 -16.27 -3.15
CA LEU A 24 -11.54 -15.41 -1.97
C LEU A 24 -12.37 -14.15 -2.25
N TYR A 25 -12.12 -13.47 -3.37
CA TYR A 25 -12.87 -12.30 -3.79
C TYR A 25 -14.38 -12.58 -3.86
N ALA A 26 -14.76 -13.68 -4.53
CA ALA A 26 -16.16 -14.07 -4.64
C ALA A 26 -16.80 -14.37 -3.27
N THR A 27 -16.03 -14.90 -2.32
CA THR A 27 -16.50 -15.19 -0.97
C THR A 27 -16.68 -13.91 -0.17
N ILE A 28 -15.71 -13.01 -0.21
CA ILE A 28 -15.74 -11.75 0.54
C ILE A 28 -16.82 -10.80 -0.01
N CYS A 29 -16.96 -10.70 -1.35
CA CYS A 29 -18.01 -9.91 -1.97
C CYS A 29 -19.43 -10.33 -1.57
N ARG A 30 -19.62 -11.61 -1.21
CA ARG A 30 -20.93 -12.10 -0.73
C ARG A 30 -21.23 -11.76 0.73
N THR A 31 -20.19 -11.43 1.50
CA THR A 31 -20.29 -11.29 2.96
C THR A 31 -20.12 -9.88 3.48
N SER A 32 -19.67 -8.95 2.63
CA SER A 32 -19.42 -7.57 3.07
C SER A 32 -20.29 -6.56 2.32
N ASP A 33 -21.02 -5.78 3.09
CA ASP A 33 -21.80 -4.65 2.58
C ASP A 33 -20.94 -3.39 2.34
N HIS A 34 -19.63 -3.47 2.57
CA HIS A 34 -18.76 -2.30 2.59
C HIS A 34 -17.46 -2.49 1.82
N ASN A 35 -17.27 -1.67 0.77
CA ASN A 35 -16.05 -1.40 -0.02
C ASN A 35 -15.43 -2.59 -0.76
N PRO A 36 -14.63 -2.32 -1.81
CA PRO A 36 -14.04 -3.41 -2.59
C PRO A 36 -13.29 -4.34 -1.63
N PRO A 37 -13.66 -5.61 -1.59
CA PRO A 37 -13.09 -6.57 -0.64
C PRO A 37 -11.60 -6.83 -0.89
N MET A 38 -11.11 -6.39 -2.03
CA MET A 38 -9.71 -6.36 -2.42
C MET A 38 -9.47 -5.09 -3.24
N GLY A 39 -8.55 -4.28 -2.81
CA GLY A 39 -8.14 -3.06 -3.48
C GLY A 39 -6.63 -2.88 -3.40
N VAL A 40 -6.12 -1.94 -4.14
CA VAL A 40 -4.70 -1.54 -4.11
C VAL A 40 -4.36 -0.89 -2.78
N VAL A 41 -5.34 -0.19 -2.22
CA VAL A 41 -5.30 0.40 -0.89
C VAL A 41 -6.46 -0.14 -0.08
N GLN A 42 -6.20 -0.62 1.12
CA GLN A 42 -7.19 -0.98 2.10
C GLN A 42 -7.22 0.06 3.22
N ARG A 43 -8.41 0.37 3.73
CA ARG A 43 -8.58 1.38 4.78
C ARG A 43 -9.31 0.78 5.98
N VAL A 44 -8.69 0.90 7.14
CA VAL A 44 -9.31 0.58 8.43
C VAL A 44 -9.17 1.79 9.34
N ASN A 45 -10.28 2.40 9.69
CA ASN A 45 -10.30 3.68 10.39
C ASN A 45 -9.50 4.75 9.60
N ARG A 46 -8.47 5.32 10.21
CA ARG A 46 -7.57 6.29 9.59
C ARG A 46 -6.21 5.69 9.22
N VAL A 47 -6.15 4.38 9.07
CA VAL A 47 -4.93 3.69 8.61
C VAL A 47 -5.16 3.12 7.23
N TRP A 48 -4.27 3.44 6.31
CA TRP A 48 -4.23 2.91 4.96
C TRP A 48 -3.14 1.86 4.84
N PHE A 49 -3.50 0.72 4.27
CA PHE A 49 -2.60 -0.39 3.98
C PHE A 49 -2.46 -0.51 2.47
N SER A 50 -1.24 -0.44 1.97
CA SER A 50 -0.93 -0.60 0.54
C SER A 50 0.42 -1.26 0.34
N HIS A 51 0.72 -1.66 -0.90
CA HIS A 51 2.00 -2.29 -1.19
C HIS A 51 3.16 -1.29 -1.00
N ALA A 52 3.09 -0.10 -1.60
CA ALA A 52 4.19 0.87 -1.62
C ALA A 52 3.84 2.25 -1.03
N GLY A 53 2.55 2.58 -0.91
CA GLY A 53 2.07 3.84 -0.34
C GLY A 53 1.42 4.77 -1.37
N VAL A 54 0.61 5.69 -0.87
CA VAL A 54 -0.07 6.73 -1.68
C VAL A 54 0.63 8.05 -1.44
N THR A 55 1.27 8.59 -2.47
CA THR A 55 1.96 9.88 -2.42
C THR A 55 1.05 11.02 -2.88
N GLU A 56 1.40 12.25 -2.50
CA GLU A 56 0.71 13.45 -2.99
C GLU A 56 0.86 13.58 -4.52
N ASP A 57 2.03 13.27 -5.07
CA ASP A 57 2.27 13.32 -6.51
C ASP A 57 1.36 12.33 -7.26
N TYR A 58 1.21 11.12 -6.74
CA TYR A 58 0.26 10.16 -7.28
C TYR A 58 -1.16 10.68 -7.21
N ALA A 59 -1.59 11.23 -6.08
CA ALA A 59 -2.92 11.76 -5.89
C ALA A 59 -3.21 12.92 -6.85
N LEU A 60 -2.26 13.86 -6.99
CA LEU A 60 -2.37 14.97 -7.93
C LEU A 60 -2.45 14.50 -9.38
N ARG A 61 -1.70 13.48 -9.76
CA ARG A 61 -1.77 12.89 -11.10
C ARG A 61 -3.09 12.19 -11.35
N LEU A 62 -3.59 11.46 -10.35
CA LEU A 62 -4.82 10.67 -10.44
C LEU A 62 -6.05 11.56 -10.68
N VAL A 63 -6.17 12.65 -9.94
CA VAL A 63 -7.33 13.56 -10.01
C VAL A 63 -7.06 14.83 -10.82
N GLY A 64 -5.81 15.06 -11.22
CA GLY A 64 -5.40 16.25 -11.94
C GLY A 64 -5.55 17.52 -11.10
N LYS A 65 -5.74 18.65 -11.80
CA LYS A 65 -5.93 19.97 -11.17
C LYS A 65 -7.41 20.26 -10.85
N ASN A 66 -8.23 19.24 -10.79
CA ASN A 66 -9.64 19.39 -10.51
C ASN A 66 -9.85 19.86 -9.07
N LYS A 67 -10.86 20.71 -8.89
CA LYS A 67 -11.25 21.24 -7.59
C LYS A 67 -12.73 21.00 -7.33
N HIS A 68 -13.05 20.85 -6.08
CA HIS A 68 -14.43 20.91 -5.59
C HIS A 68 -15.02 22.32 -5.79
N LYS A 69 -16.33 22.46 -5.66
CA LYS A 69 -17.03 23.74 -5.79
C LYS A 69 -16.60 24.79 -4.77
N ASP A 70 -16.09 24.34 -3.64
CA ASP A 70 -15.56 25.21 -2.57
C ASP A 70 -14.09 25.61 -2.78
N GLY A 71 -13.45 25.12 -3.86
CA GLY A 71 -12.06 25.43 -4.20
C GLY A 71 -11.02 24.44 -3.65
N THR A 72 -11.43 23.48 -2.81
CA THR A 72 -10.55 22.41 -2.30
C THR A 72 -10.06 21.52 -3.45
N SER A 73 -8.80 21.14 -3.43
CA SER A 73 -8.26 20.19 -4.40
C SER A 73 -8.84 18.80 -4.19
N TRP A 74 -9.18 18.11 -5.27
CA TRP A 74 -9.57 16.70 -5.17
C TRP A 74 -8.43 15.81 -4.66
N ALA A 75 -7.19 16.24 -4.81
CA ALA A 75 -6.03 15.55 -4.24
C ALA A 75 -5.99 15.61 -2.70
N GLU A 76 -6.71 16.56 -2.09
CA GLU A 76 -6.85 16.69 -0.64
C GLU A 76 -8.04 15.89 -0.09
N ASP A 77 -8.89 15.36 -0.99
CA ASP A 77 -10.05 14.54 -0.63
C ASP A 77 -9.63 13.07 -0.48
N GLU A 78 -9.45 12.63 0.75
CA GLU A 78 -9.06 11.27 1.11
C GLU A 78 -9.98 10.21 0.52
N ASP A 79 -11.28 10.45 0.52
CA ASP A 79 -12.28 9.50 0.04
C ASP A 79 -12.25 9.42 -1.49
N ALA A 80 -12.09 10.56 -2.16
CA ALA A 80 -11.93 10.58 -3.61
C ALA A 80 -10.68 9.81 -4.03
N ILE A 81 -9.53 10.06 -3.41
CA ILE A 81 -8.28 9.36 -3.74
C ILE A 81 -8.37 7.87 -3.42
N PHE A 82 -8.95 7.49 -2.27
CA PHE A 82 -9.16 6.09 -1.94
C PHE A 82 -10.02 5.37 -2.99
N ASN A 83 -11.15 5.98 -3.38
CA ASN A 83 -12.07 5.41 -4.36
C ASN A 83 -11.43 5.33 -5.75
N PHE A 84 -10.79 6.42 -6.22
CA PHE A 84 -10.12 6.44 -7.52
C PHE A 84 -8.95 5.46 -7.58
N THR A 85 -8.20 5.29 -6.48
CA THR A 85 -7.09 4.33 -6.43
C THR A 85 -7.56 2.88 -6.52
N ASN A 86 -8.77 2.60 -6.05
CA ASN A 86 -9.36 1.25 -6.06
C ASN A 86 -10.33 1.02 -7.23
N ASP A 87 -10.48 1.97 -8.15
CA ASP A 87 -11.33 1.81 -9.35
C ASP A 87 -10.67 0.84 -10.33
N ASP A 88 -11.47 -0.11 -10.88
CA ASP A 88 -11.01 -1.15 -11.80
C ASP A 88 -10.41 -0.62 -13.12
N ASN A 89 -10.58 0.66 -13.44
CA ASN A 89 -10.06 1.28 -14.66
C ASN A 89 -8.64 1.87 -14.55
N ILE A 90 -7.84 1.44 -13.58
CA ILE A 90 -6.60 2.10 -13.23
C ILE A 90 -5.41 1.68 -14.10
N HIS A 91 -5.23 2.34 -15.23
CA HIS A 91 -3.98 2.32 -15.97
C HIS A 91 -2.81 2.95 -15.19
N SER A 92 -3.12 3.81 -14.23
CA SER A 92 -2.15 4.55 -13.41
C SER A 92 -1.32 3.70 -12.44
N LEU A 93 -1.70 2.46 -12.18
CA LEU A 93 -0.94 1.55 -11.30
C LEU A 93 0.41 1.10 -11.86
N TRP A 94 0.64 1.27 -13.16
CA TRP A 94 1.90 0.91 -13.80
C TRP A 94 2.93 2.05 -13.80
N GLU A 95 2.57 3.21 -13.30
CA GLU A 95 3.48 4.35 -13.18
C GLU A 95 4.37 4.21 -11.93
N GLU A 96 5.58 4.77 -12.00
CA GLU A 96 6.58 4.64 -10.94
C GLU A 96 6.16 5.25 -9.60
N ASP A 97 5.30 6.27 -9.62
CA ASP A 97 4.78 6.95 -8.43
C ASP A 97 3.53 6.28 -7.84
N SER A 98 3.05 5.18 -8.43
CA SER A 98 1.84 4.49 -7.98
C SER A 98 2.02 3.79 -6.63
N PRO A 99 0.91 3.45 -5.94
CA PRO A 99 0.95 2.70 -4.68
C PRO A 99 1.55 1.29 -4.79
N VAL A 100 1.91 0.85 -6.01
CA VAL A 100 2.55 -0.43 -6.28
C VAL A 100 4.07 -0.30 -6.41
N TRP A 101 4.58 0.86 -6.88
CA TRP A 101 5.98 1.02 -7.26
C TRP A 101 6.73 2.10 -6.52
N THR A 102 6.05 3.09 -5.93
CA THR A 102 6.72 4.20 -5.24
C THR A 102 7.63 3.76 -4.12
N ARG A 103 8.69 4.53 -3.85
CA ARG A 103 9.64 4.27 -2.77
C ARG A 103 9.85 5.52 -1.92
N PRO A 104 8.84 5.95 -1.17
CA PRO A 104 8.94 7.16 -0.35
C PRO A 104 10.05 7.05 0.71
N GLN A 105 10.44 5.82 1.11
CA GLN A 105 11.52 5.56 2.05
C GLN A 105 12.88 6.04 1.55
N ASP A 106 13.11 6.07 0.24
CA ASP A 106 14.41 6.48 -0.33
C ASP A 106 14.72 7.95 -0.01
N THR A 107 13.72 8.77 0.14
CA THR A 107 13.85 10.20 0.43
C THR A 107 13.25 10.60 1.75
N TRP A 108 12.46 9.72 2.38
CA TRP A 108 11.63 10.01 3.55
C TRP A 108 10.80 11.30 3.38
N LYS A 109 10.36 11.53 2.18
CA LYS A 109 9.51 12.68 1.86
C LYS A 109 8.07 12.38 2.26
N THR A 110 7.84 12.30 3.54
CA THR A 110 6.54 12.03 4.13
C THR A 110 5.52 13.10 3.85
N THR A 111 5.98 14.32 3.54
CA THR A 111 5.13 15.39 3.03
C THR A 111 4.40 15.00 1.76
N GLU A 112 4.91 14.01 1.02
CA GLU A 112 4.30 13.44 -0.17
C GLU A 112 3.30 12.31 0.15
N MET A 113 3.10 12.00 1.44
CA MET A 113 2.25 10.91 1.93
C MET A 113 1.05 11.44 2.73
N TYR A 114 0.33 12.43 2.24
CA TYR A 114 -0.78 13.09 2.94
C TYR A 114 -0.37 13.80 4.21
N LYS A 115 0.21 14.94 4.02
CA LYS A 115 0.94 15.82 4.93
C LYS A 115 0.22 16.24 6.22
N ASP A 116 -1.07 16.36 6.21
CA ASP A 116 -1.81 16.85 7.35
C ASP A 116 -2.04 15.80 8.44
N ASN A 117 -1.26 14.72 8.38
CA ASN A 117 -1.05 13.72 9.45
C ASN A 117 -2.30 13.11 10.06
N LYS A 118 -3.36 13.07 9.27
CA LYS A 118 -4.58 12.44 9.72
C LYS A 118 -4.70 10.98 9.27
N ILE A 119 -3.82 10.55 8.35
CA ILE A 119 -3.79 9.18 7.84
C ILE A 119 -2.43 8.57 8.13
N MET A 120 -2.41 7.47 8.85
CA MET A 120 -1.24 6.62 8.94
C MET A 120 -1.21 5.67 7.74
N GLN A 121 -0.07 5.52 7.09
CA GLN A 121 0.12 4.56 6.02
C GLN A 121 1.04 3.42 6.46
N VAL A 122 0.63 2.18 6.18
CA VAL A 122 1.40 0.96 6.44
C VAL A 122 1.76 0.35 5.10
N VAL A 123 3.05 0.22 4.84
CA VAL A 123 3.59 -0.19 3.54
C VAL A 123 4.68 -1.25 3.64
N GLY A 124 4.88 -1.97 2.54
CA GLY A 124 6.00 -2.88 2.32
C GLY A 124 6.92 -2.40 1.18
N HIS A 125 7.14 -3.25 0.18
CA HIS A 125 7.82 -3.02 -1.10
C HIS A 125 9.30 -2.63 -1.04
N THR A 126 9.66 -1.71 -0.17
CA THR A 126 11.05 -1.27 0.00
C THR A 126 11.66 -2.03 1.16
N PRO A 127 12.65 -2.91 0.91
CA PRO A 127 13.29 -3.68 1.97
C PRO A 127 13.91 -2.79 3.04
N MET A 128 13.58 -3.05 4.29
CA MET A 128 14.06 -2.33 5.45
C MET A 128 14.80 -3.26 6.41
N LYS A 129 15.82 -2.76 7.09
CA LYS A 129 16.51 -3.53 8.13
C LYS A 129 15.68 -3.68 9.39
N LYS A 130 14.85 -2.69 9.69
CA LYS A 130 13.94 -2.64 10.84
C LYS A 130 12.62 -2.05 10.42
N ILE A 131 11.55 -2.44 11.11
CA ILE A 131 10.29 -1.73 11.02
C ILE A 131 10.55 -0.28 11.42
N THR A 132 10.19 0.66 10.55
CA THR A 132 10.55 2.06 10.71
C THR A 132 9.30 2.92 10.51
N PHE A 133 9.06 3.82 11.46
CA PHE A 133 7.97 4.77 11.41
C PHE A 133 8.54 6.18 11.35
N VAL A 134 8.24 6.90 10.28
CA VAL A 134 8.64 8.30 10.10
C VAL A 134 7.40 9.09 9.69
N ASP A 135 7.11 10.12 10.46
CA ASP A 135 5.92 10.96 10.36
C ASP A 135 4.62 10.11 10.37
N ASN A 136 4.05 9.81 9.22
CA ASN A 136 2.83 9.02 9.11
C ASN A 136 3.02 7.70 8.34
N LEU A 137 4.26 7.34 7.97
CA LEU A 137 4.60 6.17 7.18
C LEU A 137 5.26 5.08 8.02
N LEU A 138 4.61 3.93 8.15
CA LEU A 138 5.15 2.72 8.76
C LEU A 138 5.62 1.76 7.67
N SER A 139 6.93 1.56 7.55
CA SER A 139 7.56 0.64 6.60
C SER A 139 7.82 -0.70 7.27
N THR A 140 7.26 -1.78 6.70
CA THR A 140 7.19 -3.11 7.32
C THR A 140 7.87 -4.23 6.53
N ASP A 141 8.48 -3.93 5.37
CA ASP A 141 9.19 -4.96 4.58
C ASP A 141 10.54 -5.32 5.21
N VAL A 142 10.50 -6.13 6.26
CA VAL A 142 11.67 -6.61 7.01
C VAL A 142 11.91 -8.11 6.85
N PHE A 143 11.16 -8.76 5.94
CA PHE A 143 11.29 -10.19 5.62
C PHE A 143 12.00 -10.46 4.29
N SER A 144 12.40 -9.42 3.56
CA SER A 144 13.18 -9.56 2.33
C SER A 144 14.52 -10.25 2.60
N THR A 145 14.99 -10.99 1.61
CA THR A 145 16.25 -11.75 1.70
C THR A 145 17.23 -11.31 0.62
N TYR A 146 18.52 -11.50 0.89
CA TYR A 146 19.55 -11.44 -0.14
C TYR A 146 19.42 -12.62 -1.11
N GLN A 147 20.16 -12.57 -2.22
CA GLN A 147 20.14 -13.64 -3.24
C GLN A 147 20.58 -15.01 -2.70
N ASP A 148 21.37 -15.04 -1.66
CA ASP A 148 21.84 -16.25 -0.97
C ASP A 148 20.80 -16.79 0.06
N GLY A 149 19.67 -16.10 0.20
CA GLY A 149 18.59 -16.47 1.12
C GLY A 149 18.79 -15.95 2.54
N THR A 150 19.89 -15.25 2.83
CA THR A 150 20.05 -14.64 4.16
C THR A 150 19.07 -13.49 4.37
N PRO A 151 18.50 -13.32 5.57
CA PRO A 151 17.60 -12.22 5.86
C PRO A 151 18.25 -10.85 5.68
N PHE A 152 17.54 -9.93 5.01
CA PHE A 152 17.96 -8.53 4.91
C PHE A 152 17.59 -7.75 6.16
N GLY A 153 16.37 -8.00 6.68
CA GLY A 153 15.79 -7.30 7.80
C GLY A 153 15.66 -8.16 9.07
N GLU A 154 15.02 -7.61 10.07
CA GLU A 154 14.89 -8.22 11.40
C GLU A 154 13.82 -9.32 11.51
N CYS A 155 13.09 -9.60 10.45
CA CYS A 155 12.07 -10.66 10.37
C CYS A 155 11.05 -10.62 11.51
N ARG A 156 10.53 -9.44 11.84
CA ARG A 156 9.53 -9.23 12.89
C ARG A 156 8.23 -8.70 12.32
N PHE A 157 7.13 -8.95 13.02
CA PHE A 157 5.83 -8.39 12.67
C PHE A 157 5.53 -7.12 13.48
N ALA A 158 4.71 -6.25 12.90
CA ALA A 158 4.09 -5.12 13.57
C ALA A 158 2.63 -5.44 13.91
N ILE A 159 2.19 -5.00 15.07
CA ILE A 159 0.77 -4.88 15.42
C ILE A 159 0.41 -3.40 15.29
N VAL A 160 -0.64 -3.12 14.53
CA VAL A 160 -1.09 -1.74 14.28
C VAL A 160 -2.45 -1.54 14.96
N ASP A 161 -2.51 -0.60 15.88
CA ASP A 161 -3.76 -0.09 16.45
C ASP A 161 -4.32 0.98 15.50
N THR A 162 -5.35 0.62 14.76
CA THR A 162 -5.92 1.50 13.72
C THR A 162 -6.77 2.63 14.29
N GLU A 163 -7.24 2.53 15.53
CA GLU A 163 -7.97 3.59 16.20
C GLU A 163 -7.03 4.67 16.72
N LYS A 164 -5.90 4.24 17.32
CA LYS A 164 -4.90 5.16 17.88
C LYS A 164 -3.83 5.59 16.87
N GLN A 165 -3.82 5.00 15.68
CA GLN A 165 -2.75 5.19 14.69
C GLN A 165 -1.36 4.99 15.31
N SER A 166 -1.21 3.90 16.05
CA SER A 166 0.04 3.51 16.71
C SER A 166 0.42 2.09 16.36
N TRP A 167 1.67 1.74 16.62
CA TRP A 167 2.15 0.40 16.33
C TRP A 167 3.11 -0.08 17.42
N GLU A 168 3.27 -1.37 17.50
CA GLU A 168 4.25 -2.05 18.35
C GLU A 168 4.76 -3.32 17.66
N TYR A 169 5.87 -3.84 18.13
CA TYR A 169 6.31 -5.16 17.69
C TYR A 169 5.37 -6.23 18.22
N ALA A 170 5.00 -7.17 17.35
CA ALA A 170 4.38 -8.39 17.83
C ALA A 170 5.33 -9.11 18.78
N ASN A 171 4.84 -9.51 19.92
CA ASN A 171 5.59 -10.38 20.81
C ASN A 171 5.93 -11.67 20.08
N GLU A 172 7.08 -12.25 20.36
CA GLU A 172 7.44 -13.55 19.81
C GLU A 172 6.34 -14.55 20.14
N LEU A 173 5.82 -15.21 19.08
CA LEU A 173 4.83 -16.27 19.19
C LEU A 173 5.44 -17.54 19.77
#